data_48a826172efe04b9a0f5bfe05138a001
#
_entry.id   48a826172efe04b9a0f5bfe05138a001
#
_cell.length_a   1.000
_cell.length_b   1.000
_cell.length_c   1.000
_cell.angle_alpha   90.00
_cell.angle_beta   90.00
_cell.angle_gamma   90.00
#
_symmetry.space_group_name_H-M   'P 1'
#
loop_
_entity.id
_entity.type
_entity.pdbx_description
1 polymer ?
#
loop_
_entity_poly.entity_id
_entity_poly.type
_entity_poly.pdbx_seq_one_letter_code
_entity_poly.pdbx_strand_id
1 'polypeptide(L)'
;MYTEDFYNSEQIRADISFLKYQLSKNCKTTLIAGTGIAKLIEDCENYLADSSIYLDRVRAVHILYTLVSSLKLLWFQDIDFCQQLNSLNSGDYEYGKVSPDGEIFYKDFEFEIFTTAMLARSGLKPTLPNHTAGNDIFCNDIEIQCKHPNVFSQTGIDKYIGKFHKSLIDNDTYGIFAISVEDSFDFAALQAAATPMDFESFIDQKRKDCDTILKDVLEKSLVGKARILGVLVLASYYKINQTTTSDFHFVRDTNSIFCFRPDRKEIKDEMYKKAYKILYSFNPSPTMLTIEGGKIISINNRTI
;
A
#
# COMPACT_ATOMS: atom_id res chain seq x y z
N MET A 1 7.38 -10.18 1.54
CA MET A 1 7.52 -10.45 3.00
C MET A 1 6.15 -10.83 3.51
N TYR A 2 6.03 -11.99 4.14
CA TYR A 2 4.78 -12.51 4.69
C TYR A 2 4.75 -12.19 6.19
N THR A 3 3.68 -11.54 6.66
CA THR A 3 3.41 -11.35 8.09
C THR A 3 2.00 -11.82 8.37
N GLU A 4 1.85 -12.65 9.40
CA GLU A 4 0.57 -13.13 9.89
C GLU A 4 0.35 -12.56 11.29
N ASP A 5 -0.68 -11.77 11.48
CA ASP A 5 -1.01 -11.12 12.74
C ASP A 5 -2.41 -11.54 13.22
N PHE A 6 -2.55 -11.73 14.53
CA PHE A 6 -3.83 -12.01 15.17
C PHE A 6 -4.46 -10.72 15.68
N TYR A 7 -5.77 -10.60 15.55
CA TYR A 7 -6.49 -9.40 15.93
C TYR A 7 -7.83 -9.77 16.61
N ASN A 8 -8.01 -9.40 17.87
CA ASN A 8 -9.16 -9.76 18.67
C ASN A 8 -10.03 -8.55 19.05
N SER A 9 -11.17 -8.80 19.68
CA SER A 9 -12.14 -7.75 20.03
C SER A 9 -11.60 -6.68 20.97
N GLU A 10 -10.68 -7.02 21.88
CA GLU A 10 -10.05 -6.04 22.77
C GLU A 10 -9.10 -5.12 22.01
N GLN A 11 -8.33 -5.69 21.09
CA GLN A 11 -7.45 -4.93 20.19
C GLN A 11 -8.24 -4.00 19.29
N ILE A 12 -9.38 -4.46 18.72
CA ILE A 12 -10.27 -3.61 17.91
C ILE A 12 -10.73 -2.40 18.73
N ARG A 13 -11.22 -2.59 19.97
CA ARG A 13 -11.64 -1.47 20.83
C ARG A 13 -10.51 -0.52 21.18
N ALA A 14 -9.33 -1.07 21.48
CA ALA A 14 -8.14 -0.27 21.76
C ALA A 14 -7.73 0.58 20.55
N ASP A 15 -7.81 0.02 19.35
CA ASP A 15 -7.45 0.69 18.11
C ASP A 15 -8.46 1.77 17.71
N ILE A 16 -9.76 1.54 17.91
CA ILE A 16 -10.79 2.57 17.77
C ILE A 16 -10.49 3.75 18.72
N SER A 17 -10.15 3.45 19.98
CA SER A 17 -9.83 4.47 20.98
C SER A 17 -8.58 5.25 20.62
N PHE A 18 -7.55 4.58 20.12
CA PHE A 18 -6.32 5.21 19.65
C PHE A 18 -6.59 6.13 18.46
N LEU A 19 -7.38 5.69 17.48
CA LEU A 19 -7.71 6.50 16.30
C LEU A 19 -8.50 7.76 16.68
N LYS A 20 -9.50 7.64 17.56
CA LYS A 20 -10.25 8.78 18.11
C LYS A 20 -9.32 9.76 18.87
N TYR A 21 -8.36 9.25 19.63
CA TYR A 21 -7.36 10.06 20.32
C TYR A 21 -6.46 10.81 19.33
N GLN A 22 -5.92 10.14 18.31
CA GLN A 22 -5.04 10.77 17.32
C GLN A 22 -5.75 11.91 16.59
N LEU A 23 -6.99 11.71 16.14
CA LEU A 23 -7.78 12.78 15.53
C LEU A 23 -7.95 13.98 16.47
N SER A 24 -8.43 13.74 17.68
CA SER A 24 -8.85 14.84 18.55
C SER A 24 -7.69 15.55 19.25
N LYS A 25 -6.66 14.83 19.70
CA LYS A 25 -5.57 15.37 20.52
C LYS A 25 -4.32 15.69 19.75
N ASN A 26 -3.92 14.82 18.83
CA ASN A 26 -2.72 15.03 18.03
C ASN A 26 -3.00 15.93 16.83
N CYS A 27 -3.96 15.55 15.99
CA CYS A 27 -4.28 16.28 14.76
C CYS A 27 -5.30 17.42 14.95
N LYS A 28 -5.84 17.58 16.17
CA LYS A 28 -6.78 18.67 16.56
C LYS A 28 -7.97 18.82 15.61
N THR A 29 -8.48 17.71 15.13
CA THR A 29 -9.62 17.65 14.22
C THR A 29 -10.77 16.88 14.86
N THR A 30 -11.99 17.13 14.39
CA THR A 30 -13.19 16.41 14.84
C THR A 30 -13.53 15.31 13.87
N LEU A 31 -14.04 14.20 14.39
CA LEU A 31 -14.56 13.12 13.59
C LEU A 31 -15.77 13.63 12.77
N ILE A 32 -15.73 13.49 11.45
CA ILE A 32 -16.80 13.91 10.55
C ILE A 32 -17.81 12.76 10.44
N ALA A 33 -19.02 12.98 10.93
CA ALA A 33 -20.06 11.95 10.92
C ALA A 33 -20.45 11.53 9.49
N GLY A 34 -20.63 10.24 9.29
CA GLY A 34 -21.09 9.65 8.02
C GLY A 34 -20.04 9.57 6.92
N THR A 35 -18.80 9.94 7.18
CA THR A 35 -17.71 9.87 6.21
C THR A 35 -16.47 9.18 6.78
N GLY A 36 -15.60 8.73 5.91
CA GLY A 36 -14.23 8.31 6.18
C GLY A 36 -14.07 7.46 7.46
N ILE A 37 -13.30 7.99 8.39
CA ILE A 37 -12.96 7.29 9.63
C ILE A 37 -14.17 7.07 10.54
N ALA A 38 -15.16 7.97 10.55
CA ALA A 38 -16.36 7.78 11.38
C ALA A 38 -17.13 6.52 10.95
N LYS A 39 -17.29 6.33 9.65
CA LYS A 39 -17.96 5.15 9.09
C LYS A 39 -17.15 3.88 9.32
N LEU A 40 -15.83 3.94 9.16
CA LEU A 40 -14.94 2.82 9.50
C LEU A 40 -15.11 2.38 10.96
N ILE A 41 -15.16 3.35 11.88
CA ILE A 41 -15.37 3.06 13.31
C ILE A 41 -16.75 2.44 13.54
N GLU A 42 -17.81 3.01 12.95
CA GLU A 42 -19.16 2.48 13.06
C GLU A 42 -19.27 1.03 12.58
N ASP A 43 -18.67 0.69 11.46
CA ASP A 43 -18.68 -0.67 10.94
C ASP A 43 -17.90 -1.64 11.82
N CYS A 44 -16.79 -1.19 12.42
CA CYS A 44 -16.05 -1.99 13.41
C CYS A 44 -16.84 -2.17 14.72
N GLU A 45 -17.54 -1.13 15.21
CA GLU A 45 -18.43 -1.23 16.38
C GLU A 45 -19.61 -2.16 16.09
N ASN A 46 -20.20 -2.12 14.90
CA ASN A 46 -21.23 -3.04 14.46
C ASN A 46 -20.74 -4.50 14.40
N TYR A 47 -19.50 -4.71 13.94
CA TYR A 47 -18.85 -6.02 14.02
C TYR A 47 -18.73 -6.54 15.45
N LEU A 48 -18.31 -5.67 16.39
CA LEU A 48 -18.17 -6.04 17.81
C LEU A 48 -19.52 -6.33 18.49
N ALA A 49 -20.61 -5.73 18.03
CA ALA A 49 -21.95 -5.94 18.56
C ALA A 49 -22.59 -7.24 18.02
N ASP A 50 -22.33 -7.57 16.79
CA ASP A 50 -22.84 -8.76 16.10
C ASP A 50 -21.71 -9.39 15.29
N SER A 51 -21.12 -10.45 15.84
CA SER A 51 -20.01 -11.19 15.21
C SER A 51 -20.42 -12.06 14.02
N SER A 52 -21.64 -11.90 13.49
CA SER A 52 -22.00 -12.53 12.23
C SER A 52 -21.05 -12.03 11.13
N ILE A 53 -20.52 -12.99 10.33
CA ILE A 53 -19.50 -12.73 9.32
C ILE A 53 -20.16 -12.04 8.12
N TYR A 54 -20.35 -10.73 8.21
CA TYR A 54 -20.62 -9.90 7.05
C TYR A 54 -19.28 -9.41 6.46
N LEU A 55 -19.07 -9.66 5.20
CA LEU A 55 -17.81 -9.36 4.50
C LEU A 55 -17.36 -7.90 4.71
N ASP A 56 -18.30 -6.95 4.61
CA ASP A 56 -18.00 -5.53 4.77
C ASP A 56 -17.49 -5.18 6.17
N ARG A 57 -18.04 -5.83 7.21
CA ARG A 57 -17.59 -5.62 8.59
C ARG A 57 -16.19 -6.19 8.83
N VAL A 58 -15.92 -7.38 8.30
CA VAL A 58 -14.57 -7.99 8.36
C VAL A 58 -13.55 -7.11 7.64
N ARG A 59 -13.94 -6.56 6.51
CA ARG A 59 -13.14 -5.64 5.72
C ARG A 59 -12.83 -4.35 6.48
N ALA A 60 -13.82 -3.78 7.19
CA ALA A 60 -13.61 -2.63 8.05
C ALA A 60 -12.59 -2.92 9.17
N VAL A 61 -12.68 -4.08 9.81
CA VAL A 61 -11.73 -4.53 10.83
C VAL A 61 -10.31 -4.66 10.26
N HIS A 62 -10.16 -5.19 9.05
CA HIS A 62 -8.87 -5.26 8.36
C HIS A 62 -8.28 -3.86 8.08
N ILE A 63 -9.11 -2.94 7.58
CA ILE A 63 -8.70 -1.57 7.32
C ILE A 63 -8.29 -0.87 8.63
N LEU A 64 -9.08 -1.02 9.69
CA LEU A 64 -8.74 -0.46 11.01
C LEU A 64 -7.39 -0.96 11.51
N TYR A 65 -7.17 -2.27 11.47
CA TYR A 65 -5.90 -2.88 11.88
C TYR A 65 -4.72 -2.31 11.11
N THR A 66 -4.83 -2.27 9.78
CA THR A 66 -3.79 -1.81 8.86
C THR A 66 -3.43 -0.35 9.12
N LEU A 67 -4.46 0.49 9.18
CA LEU A 67 -4.31 1.92 9.42
C LEU A 67 -3.69 2.19 10.80
N VAL A 68 -4.28 1.62 11.87
CA VAL A 68 -3.85 1.94 13.24
C VAL A 68 -2.47 1.37 13.56
N SER A 69 -2.12 0.18 13.07
CA SER A 69 -0.77 -0.37 13.20
C SER A 69 0.27 0.56 12.58
N SER A 70 -0.03 1.11 11.41
CA SER A 70 0.83 2.05 10.73
C SER A 70 0.93 3.39 11.48
N LEU A 71 -0.20 3.95 11.92
CA LEU A 71 -0.23 5.21 12.67
C LEU A 71 0.51 5.11 14.02
N LYS A 72 0.38 3.99 14.73
CA LYS A 72 1.14 3.74 15.98
C LYS A 72 2.64 3.79 15.74
N LEU A 73 3.10 3.17 14.64
CA LEU A 73 4.50 3.16 14.29
C LEU A 73 5.01 4.56 13.92
N LEU A 74 4.26 5.31 13.11
CA LEU A 74 4.62 6.67 12.73
C LEU A 74 4.64 7.60 13.95
N TRP A 75 3.64 7.49 14.82
CA TRP A 75 3.57 8.26 16.06
C TRP A 75 4.76 7.97 16.99
N PHE A 76 5.15 6.70 17.12
CA PHE A 76 6.32 6.30 17.91
C PHE A 76 7.63 6.83 17.35
N GLN A 77 7.72 7.05 16.04
CA GLN A 77 8.89 7.57 15.33
C GLN A 77 8.85 9.11 15.14
N ASP A 78 7.91 9.82 15.77
CA ASP A 78 7.71 11.28 15.64
C ASP A 78 7.52 11.74 14.18
N ILE A 79 6.91 10.92 13.34
CA ILE A 79 6.58 11.26 11.95
C ILE A 79 5.17 11.85 11.90
N ASP A 80 5.05 13.08 11.40
CA ASP A 80 3.76 13.75 11.23
C ASP A 80 2.93 13.09 10.11
N PHE A 81 1.70 12.72 10.43
CA PHE A 81 0.72 12.10 9.54
C PHE A 81 -0.64 12.80 9.57
N CYS A 82 -0.72 13.96 10.23
CA CYS A 82 -2.01 14.58 10.50
C CYS A 82 -2.73 15.04 9.24
N GLN A 83 -2.00 15.42 8.21
CA GLN A 83 -2.62 15.79 6.93
C GLN A 83 -3.30 14.60 6.28
N GLN A 84 -2.61 13.45 6.19
CA GLN A 84 -3.16 12.22 5.63
C GLN A 84 -4.36 11.74 6.44
N LEU A 85 -4.25 11.76 7.77
CA LEU A 85 -5.35 11.36 8.65
C LEU A 85 -6.57 12.28 8.51
N ASN A 86 -6.38 13.58 8.30
CA ASN A 86 -7.47 14.53 8.04
C ASN A 86 -8.13 14.26 6.67
N SER A 87 -7.35 13.90 5.65
CA SER A 87 -7.88 13.52 4.34
C SER A 87 -8.71 12.23 4.42
N LEU A 88 -8.24 11.23 5.17
CA LEU A 88 -9.02 10.03 5.48
C LEU A 88 -10.32 10.33 6.23
N ASN A 89 -10.30 11.29 7.15
CA ASN A 89 -11.47 11.68 7.94
C ASN A 89 -12.56 12.38 7.10
N SER A 90 -12.20 13.02 5.99
CA SER A 90 -13.14 13.69 5.08
C SER A 90 -13.52 12.85 3.86
N GLY A 91 -12.79 11.78 3.58
CA GLY A 91 -13.00 10.92 2.41
C GLY A 91 -14.15 9.92 2.58
N ASP A 92 -14.44 9.19 1.51
CA ASP A 92 -15.33 8.02 1.53
C ASP A 92 -14.45 6.76 1.55
N TYR A 93 -14.60 5.91 2.57
CA TYR A 93 -13.80 4.68 2.67
C TYR A 93 -14.48 3.47 2.03
N GLU A 94 -15.72 3.61 1.57
CA GLU A 94 -16.45 2.51 0.96
C GLU A 94 -15.70 1.96 -0.26
N TYR A 95 -15.48 0.67 -0.25
CA TYR A 95 -14.85 -0.04 -1.35
C TYR A 95 -15.70 0.07 -2.63
N GLY A 96 -15.04 0.39 -3.74
CA GLY A 96 -15.67 0.46 -5.06
C GLY A 96 -16.43 1.76 -5.34
N LYS A 97 -16.58 2.66 -4.37
CA LYS A 97 -17.06 4.01 -4.66
C LYS A 97 -15.89 4.86 -5.14
N VAL A 98 -16.02 5.27 -6.37
CA VAL A 98 -15.11 6.23 -7.00
C VAL A 98 -15.62 7.61 -6.64
N SER A 99 -14.74 8.53 -6.23
CA SER A 99 -15.11 9.94 -6.11
C SER A 99 -15.70 10.44 -7.44
N PRO A 100 -16.51 11.51 -7.43
CA PRO A 100 -17.05 12.08 -8.67
C PRO A 100 -15.99 12.36 -9.74
N ASP A 101 -14.74 12.57 -9.33
CA ASP A 101 -13.58 12.84 -10.19
C ASP A 101 -12.83 11.56 -10.62
N GLY A 102 -13.30 10.38 -10.25
CA GLY A 102 -12.69 9.10 -10.61
C GLY A 102 -11.46 8.71 -9.79
N GLU A 103 -11.15 9.40 -8.70
CA GLU A 103 -10.03 9.11 -7.81
C GLU A 103 -10.53 8.63 -6.44
N ILE A 104 -9.94 7.55 -5.90
CA ILE A 104 -10.24 7.06 -4.56
C ILE A 104 -9.22 7.63 -3.59
N PHE A 105 -9.50 8.82 -3.10
CA PHE A 105 -8.59 9.53 -2.20
C PHE A 105 -8.29 8.76 -0.91
N TYR A 106 -9.29 8.10 -0.29
CA TYR A 106 -9.11 7.41 0.97
C TYR A 106 -8.01 6.34 0.89
N LYS A 107 -8.07 5.50 -0.12
CA LYS A 107 -7.16 4.37 -0.28
C LYS A 107 -5.72 4.80 -0.61
N ASP A 108 -5.55 5.86 -1.38
CA ASP A 108 -4.23 6.42 -1.65
C ASP A 108 -3.58 6.89 -0.34
N PHE A 109 -4.29 7.63 0.52
CA PHE A 109 -3.76 8.12 1.81
C PHE A 109 -3.48 7.00 2.81
N GLU A 110 -4.34 5.97 2.88
CA GLU A 110 -4.07 4.78 3.69
C GLU A 110 -2.77 4.12 3.24
N PHE A 111 -2.58 3.97 1.95
CA PHE A 111 -1.40 3.37 1.36
C PHE A 111 -0.14 4.21 1.56
N GLU A 112 -0.24 5.54 1.51
CA GLU A 112 0.86 6.46 1.88
C GLU A 112 1.29 6.26 3.34
N ILE A 113 0.34 6.24 4.28
CA ILE A 113 0.59 5.99 5.70
C ILE A 113 1.26 4.63 5.90
N PHE A 114 0.74 3.58 5.28
CA PHE A 114 1.30 2.24 5.37
C PHE A 114 2.74 2.18 4.82
N THR A 115 2.96 2.71 3.62
CA THR A 115 4.28 2.70 2.98
C THR A 115 5.30 3.46 3.81
N THR A 116 4.92 4.63 4.34
CA THR A 116 5.76 5.42 5.24
C THR A 116 6.10 4.67 6.52
N ALA A 117 5.12 3.99 7.13
CA ALA A 117 5.32 3.19 8.32
C ALA A 117 6.31 2.03 8.09
N MET A 118 6.21 1.35 6.96
CA MET A 118 7.15 0.27 6.61
C MET A 118 8.57 0.77 6.41
N LEU A 119 8.75 1.93 5.79
CA LEU A 119 10.06 2.57 5.66
C LEU A 119 10.64 2.93 7.03
N ALA A 120 9.85 3.55 7.89
CA ALA A 120 10.25 3.92 9.25
C ALA A 120 10.63 2.69 10.09
N ARG A 121 9.85 1.61 10.00
CA ARG A 121 10.14 0.32 10.67
C ARG A 121 11.49 -0.26 10.27
N SER A 122 11.91 -0.02 9.04
CA SER A 122 13.22 -0.48 8.52
C SER A 122 14.39 0.45 8.89
N GLY A 123 14.16 1.42 9.77
CA GLY A 123 15.18 2.38 10.20
C GLY A 123 15.50 3.47 9.17
N LEU A 124 14.67 3.62 8.14
CA LEU A 124 14.74 4.74 7.22
C LEU A 124 14.03 5.96 7.84
N LYS A 125 14.30 7.14 7.29
CA LYS A 125 13.69 8.40 7.75
C LYS A 125 12.79 8.98 6.65
N PRO A 126 11.59 8.40 6.42
CA PRO A 126 10.66 8.96 5.46
C PRO A 126 10.02 10.23 6.00
N THR A 127 9.55 11.08 5.09
CA THR A 127 8.70 12.22 5.39
C THR A 127 7.47 12.17 4.50
N LEU A 128 6.34 12.62 5.04
CA LEU A 128 5.08 12.82 4.32
C LEU A 128 4.98 14.33 3.99
N PRO A 129 5.35 14.75 2.78
CA PRO A 129 5.27 16.16 2.41
C PRO A 129 3.80 16.60 2.31
N ASN A 130 3.57 17.90 2.40
CA ASN A 130 2.27 18.46 2.12
C ASN A 130 1.89 18.19 0.65
N HIS A 131 0.65 17.77 0.38
CA HIS A 131 0.16 17.39 -0.97
C HIS A 131 0.32 18.46 -2.05
N THR A 132 0.62 19.70 -1.68
CA THR A 132 0.98 20.78 -2.60
C THR A 132 2.32 20.55 -3.30
N ALA A 133 3.16 19.64 -2.81
CA ALA A 133 4.49 19.35 -3.37
C ALA A 133 4.47 18.30 -4.50
N GLY A 134 3.33 17.64 -4.76
CA GLY A 134 3.18 16.68 -5.87
C GLY A 134 3.72 15.29 -5.63
N ASN A 135 4.33 15.03 -4.46
CA ASN A 135 4.92 13.74 -4.06
C ASN A 135 4.23 13.23 -2.81
N ASP A 136 4.02 11.92 -2.71
CA ASP A 136 3.32 11.33 -1.58
C ASP A 136 4.28 11.06 -0.41
N ILE A 137 5.50 10.57 -0.68
CA ILE A 137 6.51 10.26 0.34
C ILE A 137 7.89 10.67 -0.18
N PHE A 138 8.73 11.18 0.71
CA PHE A 138 10.14 11.43 0.41
C PHE A 138 11.03 10.66 1.39
N CYS A 139 12.01 9.91 0.87
CA CYS A 139 12.90 9.09 1.67
C CYS A 139 14.28 8.98 1.02
N ASN A 140 15.35 9.40 1.73
CA ASN A 140 16.73 9.31 1.24
C ASN A 140 16.96 9.93 -0.16
N ASP A 141 16.39 11.09 -0.43
CA ASP A 141 16.44 11.79 -1.73
C ASP A 141 15.73 11.03 -2.88
N ILE A 142 14.88 10.06 -2.55
CA ILE A 142 14.02 9.33 -3.47
C ILE A 142 12.57 9.74 -3.21
N GLU A 143 11.87 10.10 -4.27
CA GLU A 143 10.44 10.34 -4.22
C GLU A 143 9.68 9.03 -4.36
N ILE A 144 8.62 8.83 -3.59
CA ILE A 144 7.77 7.64 -3.70
C ILE A 144 6.36 8.11 -3.97
N GLN A 145 5.80 7.64 -5.09
CA GLN A 145 4.42 7.90 -5.47
C GLN A 145 3.58 6.68 -5.17
N CYS A 146 2.56 6.83 -4.34
CA CYS A 146 1.62 5.78 -3.97
C CYS A 146 0.36 5.84 -4.85
N LYS A 147 -0.11 4.69 -5.33
CA LYS A 147 -1.37 4.57 -6.05
C LYS A 147 -2.11 3.31 -5.66
N HIS A 148 -3.41 3.45 -5.48
CA HIS A 148 -4.31 2.35 -5.17
C HIS A 148 -5.45 2.31 -6.22
N PRO A 149 -5.20 1.77 -7.42
CA PRO A 149 -6.21 1.74 -8.46
C PRO A 149 -7.32 0.73 -8.14
N ASN A 150 -8.58 1.10 -8.41
CA ASN A 150 -9.71 0.16 -8.32
C ASN A 150 -9.63 -0.96 -9.35
N VAL A 151 -9.11 -0.64 -10.52
CA VAL A 151 -8.97 -1.57 -11.64
C VAL A 151 -7.54 -1.50 -12.14
N PHE A 152 -6.88 -2.64 -12.13
CA PHE A 152 -5.55 -2.77 -12.69
C PHE A 152 -5.64 -2.89 -14.21
N SER A 153 -5.24 -1.85 -14.93
CA SER A 153 -5.23 -1.84 -16.39
C SER A 153 -3.95 -1.23 -16.95
N GLN A 154 -3.49 -1.72 -18.09
CA GLN A 154 -2.29 -1.19 -18.77
C GLN A 154 -2.39 0.33 -18.96
N THR A 155 -3.50 0.82 -19.50
CA THR A 155 -3.70 2.25 -19.76
C THR A 155 -3.68 3.09 -18.49
N GLY A 156 -4.29 2.59 -17.40
CA GLY A 156 -4.28 3.27 -16.09
C GLY A 156 -2.86 3.35 -15.52
N ILE A 157 -2.14 2.25 -15.53
CA ILE A 157 -0.76 2.19 -15.03
C ILE A 157 0.18 3.06 -15.86
N ASP A 158 0.09 3.00 -17.18
CA ASP A 158 0.88 3.87 -18.07
C ASP A 158 0.66 5.35 -17.78
N LYS A 159 -0.59 5.74 -17.51
CA LYS A 159 -0.95 7.12 -17.15
C LYS A 159 -0.32 7.53 -15.82
N TYR A 160 -0.42 6.71 -14.78
CA TYR A 160 0.16 7.01 -13.46
C TYR A 160 1.69 7.08 -13.52
N ILE A 161 2.33 6.06 -14.08
CA ILE A 161 3.79 6.00 -14.26
C ILE A 161 4.28 7.14 -15.14
N GLY A 162 3.53 7.47 -16.22
CA GLY A 162 3.87 8.59 -17.11
C GLY A 162 3.82 9.95 -16.42
N LYS A 163 2.77 10.21 -15.62
CA LYS A 163 2.65 11.45 -14.82
C LYS A 163 3.77 11.56 -13.79
N PHE A 164 4.02 10.49 -13.05
CA PHE A 164 5.07 10.46 -12.04
C PHE A 164 6.46 10.67 -12.65
N HIS A 165 6.77 9.98 -13.74
CA HIS A 165 8.05 10.16 -14.42
C HIS A 165 8.26 11.60 -14.92
N LYS A 166 7.19 12.25 -15.41
CA LYS A 166 7.25 13.67 -15.80
C LYS A 166 7.57 14.56 -14.60
N SER A 167 6.90 14.35 -13.46
CA SER A 167 7.19 15.09 -12.23
C SER A 167 8.64 14.93 -11.79
N LEU A 168 9.19 13.72 -11.86
CA LEU A 168 10.60 13.46 -11.53
C LEU A 168 11.59 14.18 -12.47
N ILE A 169 11.23 14.34 -13.74
CA ILE A 169 12.03 15.14 -14.68
C ILE A 169 11.95 16.62 -14.33
N ASP A 170 10.74 17.13 -14.11
CA ASP A 170 10.50 18.55 -13.83
C ASP A 170 11.19 18.98 -12.52
N ASN A 171 11.29 18.08 -11.53
CA ASN A 171 11.93 18.31 -10.24
C ASN A 171 13.44 17.93 -10.19
N ASP A 172 13.98 17.37 -11.26
CA ASP A 172 15.34 16.79 -11.34
C ASP A 172 15.64 15.75 -10.25
N THR A 173 14.67 14.87 -9.98
CA THR A 173 14.73 13.84 -8.93
C THR A 173 14.60 12.42 -9.51
N TYR A 174 14.72 11.42 -8.64
CA TYR A 174 14.50 10.01 -8.94
C TYR A 174 13.43 9.43 -8.02
N GLY A 175 12.72 8.40 -8.46
CA GLY A 175 11.61 7.88 -7.69
C GLY A 175 11.40 6.38 -7.75
N ILE A 176 10.53 5.94 -6.83
CA ILE A 176 9.96 4.59 -6.76
C ILE A 176 8.44 4.73 -6.90
N PHE A 177 7.85 3.94 -7.78
CA PHE A 177 6.40 3.88 -7.94
C PHE A 177 5.83 2.77 -7.06
N ALA A 178 4.98 3.11 -6.10
CA ALA A 178 4.32 2.18 -5.20
C ALA A 178 2.87 2.00 -5.63
N ILE A 179 2.43 0.75 -5.77
CA ILE A 179 1.07 0.41 -6.17
C ILE A 179 0.49 -0.65 -5.24
N SER A 180 -0.73 -0.40 -4.74
CA SER A 180 -1.53 -1.41 -4.08
C SER A 180 -2.47 -2.07 -5.08
N VAL A 181 -2.54 -3.40 -5.04
CA VAL A 181 -3.42 -4.20 -5.92
C VAL A 181 -4.51 -4.91 -5.12
N GLU A 182 -4.76 -4.48 -3.89
CA GLU A 182 -5.72 -5.11 -2.97
C GLU A 182 -7.12 -5.22 -3.56
N ASP A 183 -7.60 -4.18 -4.23
CA ASP A 183 -8.93 -4.17 -4.84
C ASP A 183 -9.03 -5.02 -6.12
N SER A 184 -7.91 -5.54 -6.61
CA SER A 184 -7.88 -6.47 -7.74
C SER A 184 -8.28 -7.90 -7.37
N PHE A 185 -8.49 -8.18 -6.06
CA PHE A 185 -8.95 -9.48 -5.58
C PHE A 185 -10.45 -9.56 -5.51
N ASP A 186 -11.00 -10.68 -5.95
CA ASP A 186 -12.42 -11.01 -5.76
C ASP A 186 -12.62 -11.57 -4.35
N PHE A 187 -13.02 -10.71 -3.42
CA PHE A 187 -13.31 -11.11 -2.04
C PHE A 187 -14.51 -12.06 -1.92
N ALA A 188 -15.46 -12.03 -2.85
CA ALA A 188 -16.57 -12.97 -2.85
C ALA A 188 -16.08 -14.41 -3.14
N ALA A 189 -15.10 -14.56 -4.02
CA ALA A 189 -14.46 -15.84 -4.28
C ALA A 189 -13.65 -16.34 -3.07
N LEU A 190 -13.05 -15.45 -2.26
CA LEU A 190 -12.40 -15.79 -1.00
C LEU A 190 -13.37 -16.39 0.02
N GLN A 191 -14.61 -15.89 0.10
CA GLN A 191 -15.63 -16.45 0.98
C GLN A 191 -16.13 -17.83 0.53
N ALA A 192 -16.15 -18.08 -0.77
CA ALA A 192 -16.60 -19.36 -1.33
C ALA A 192 -15.61 -20.50 -1.10
N ALA A 193 -14.37 -20.21 -0.73
CA ALA A 193 -13.38 -21.22 -0.36
C ALA A 193 -13.73 -21.82 1.01
N ALA A 194 -14.46 -22.94 0.98
CA ALA A 194 -15.11 -23.53 2.15
C ALA A 194 -14.16 -24.26 3.11
N THR A 195 -12.89 -24.50 2.73
CA THR A 195 -11.91 -25.21 3.57
C THR A 195 -10.60 -24.41 3.69
N PRO A 196 -9.84 -24.57 4.81
CA PRO A 196 -8.53 -23.90 4.96
C PRO A 196 -7.55 -24.22 3.83
N MET A 197 -7.60 -25.42 3.29
CA MET A 197 -6.71 -25.85 2.21
C MET A 197 -7.11 -25.19 0.87
N ASP A 198 -8.40 -25.02 0.63
CA ASP A 198 -8.90 -24.32 -0.56
C ASP A 198 -8.53 -22.83 -0.50
N PHE A 199 -8.55 -22.24 0.69
CA PHE A 199 -8.16 -20.85 0.89
C PHE A 199 -6.69 -20.61 0.56
N GLU A 200 -5.78 -21.44 1.05
CA GLU A 200 -4.34 -21.33 0.75
C GLU A 200 -4.06 -21.51 -0.75
N SER A 201 -4.67 -22.52 -1.36
CA SER A 201 -4.56 -22.75 -2.80
C SER A 201 -5.11 -21.56 -3.60
N PHE A 202 -6.20 -20.95 -3.15
CA PHE A 202 -6.77 -19.77 -3.77
C PHE A 202 -5.82 -18.56 -3.66
N ILE A 203 -5.27 -18.31 -2.48
CA ILE A 203 -4.29 -17.23 -2.27
C ILE A 203 -3.06 -17.43 -3.15
N ASP A 204 -2.51 -18.63 -3.20
CA ASP A 204 -1.34 -18.94 -4.04
C ASP A 204 -1.64 -18.75 -5.54
N GLN A 205 -2.83 -19.11 -5.99
CA GLN A 205 -3.23 -18.87 -7.37
C GLN A 205 -3.37 -17.37 -7.65
N LYS A 206 -4.04 -16.62 -6.78
CA LYS A 206 -4.19 -15.15 -6.93
C LYS A 206 -2.84 -14.44 -6.87
N ARG A 207 -1.93 -14.92 -6.04
CA ARG A 207 -0.55 -14.40 -5.99
C ARG A 207 0.17 -14.61 -7.33
N LYS A 208 0.07 -15.79 -7.92
CA LYS A 208 0.64 -16.08 -9.25
C LYS A 208 0.00 -15.25 -10.35
N ASP A 209 -1.32 -15.08 -10.32
CA ASP A 209 -2.07 -14.26 -11.27
C ASP A 209 -1.61 -12.79 -11.17
N CYS A 210 -1.47 -12.26 -9.95
CA CYS A 210 -0.95 -10.92 -9.70
C CYS A 210 0.48 -10.76 -10.19
N ASP A 211 1.37 -11.69 -9.86
CA ASP A 211 2.77 -11.64 -10.30
C ASP A 211 2.87 -11.61 -11.84
N THR A 212 2.04 -12.38 -12.52
CA THR A 212 1.99 -12.41 -13.98
C THR A 212 1.50 -11.10 -14.56
N ILE A 213 0.35 -10.59 -14.07
CA ILE A 213 -0.23 -9.32 -14.51
C ILE A 213 0.73 -8.16 -14.24
N LEU A 214 1.28 -8.12 -13.04
CA LEU A 214 2.22 -7.07 -12.63
C LEU A 214 3.48 -7.08 -13.49
N LYS A 215 4.03 -8.25 -13.75
CA LYS A 215 5.19 -8.40 -14.60
C LYS A 215 4.92 -7.90 -16.02
N ASP A 216 3.86 -8.36 -16.64
CA ASP A 216 3.53 -7.99 -18.02
C ASP A 216 3.19 -6.51 -18.17
N VAL A 217 2.47 -5.92 -17.21
CA VAL A 217 2.04 -4.52 -17.27
C VAL A 217 3.15 -3.58 -16.83
N LEU A 218 3.75 -3.81 -15.67
CA LEU A 218 4.74 -2.89 -15.11
C LEU A 218 6.03 -2.86 -15.90
N GLU A 219 6.49 -4.01 -16.40
CA GLU A 219 7.71 -4.06 -17.23
C GLU A 219 7.56 -3.19 -18.49
N LYS A 220 6.42 -3.28 -19.17
CA LYS A 220 6.14 -2.46 -20.36
C LYS A 220 6.07 -0.98 -20.01
N SER A 221 5.39 -0.65 -18.92
CA SER A 221 5.20 0.74 -18.48
C SER A 221 6.51 1.42 -18.05
N LEU A 222 7.51 0.65 -17.60
CA LEU A 222 8.81 1.16 -17.12
C LEU A 222 9.82 1.43 -18.24
N VAL A 223 9.58 0.91 -19.44
CA VAL A 223 10.43 1.20 -20.61
C VAL A 223 10.40 2.70 -20.91
N GLY A 224 11.56 3.31 -21.09
CA GLY A 224 11.70 4.76 -21.34
C GLY A 224 11.50 5.66 -20.11
N LYS A 225 11.24 5.12 -18.93
CA LYS A 225 11.02 5.87 -17.69
C LYS A 225 12.29 5.92 -16.82
N ALA A 226 13.35 6.56 -17.31
CA ALA A 226 14.69 6.50 -16.73
C ALA A 226 14.79 6.99 -15.27
N ARG A 227 13.93 7.93 -14.86
CA ARG A 227 13.93 8.47 -13.48
C ARG A 227 13.26 7.56 -12.46
N ILE A 228 12.54 6.51 -12.89
CA ILE A 228 11.93 5.52 -11.99
C ILE A 228 12.93 4.39 -11.78
N LEU A 229 13.43 4.26 -10.55
CA LEU A 229 14.46 3.30 -10.17
C LEU A 229 13.90 2.03 -9.55
N GLY A 230 12.59 1.97 -9.31
CA GLY A 230 11.95 0.78 -8.79
C GLY A 230 10.44 0.88 -8.69
N VAL A 231 9.84 -0.27 -8.40
CA VAL A 231 8.40 -0.40 -8.15
C VAL A 231 8.19 -1.23 -6.89
N LEU A 232 7.27 -0.79 -6.04
CA LEU A 232 6.72 -1.53 -4.92
C LEU A 232 5.32 -1.99 -5.29
N VAL A 233 5.01 -3.25 -5.02
CA VAL A 233 3.68 -3.81 -5.20
C VAL A 233 3.22 -4.38 -3.87
N LEU A 234 2.06 -3.92 -3.41
CA LEU A 234 1.43 -4.38 -2.19
C LEU A 234 0.14 -5.12 -2.52
N ALA A 235 -0.03 -6.29 -1.93
CA ALA A 235 -1.28 -7.00 -1.85
C ALA A 235 -1.54 -7.44 -0.41
N SER A 236 -2.72 -7.19 0.12
CA SER A 236 -3.15 -7.65 1.43
C SER A 236 -4.31 -8.61 1.30
N TYR A 237 -4.31 -9.63 2.12
CA TYR A 237 -5.38 -10.61 2.22
C TYR A 237 -5.72 -10.83 3.69
N TYR A 238 -6.93 -11.27 3.95
CA TYR A 238 -7.28 -11.73 5.29
C TYR A 238 -7.88 -13.13 5.24
N LYS A 239 -7.55 -13.91 6.28
CA LYS A 239 -8.10 -15.22 6.54
C LYS A 239 -8.92 -15.14 7.80
N ILE A 240 -10.17 -15.56 7.73
CA ILE A 240 -11.05 -15.65 8.89
C ILE A 240 -10.83 -17.03 9.50
N ASN A 241 -10.52 -17.08 10.79
CA ASN A 241 -10.50 -18.35 11.51
C ASN A 241 -11.96 -18.78 11.78
N GLN A 242 -12.42 -19.81 11.08
CA GLN A 242 -13.80 -20.30 11.22
C GLN A 242 -14.10 -20.95 12.58
N THR A 243 -13.10 -21.28 13.37
CA THR A 243 -13.27 -21.92 14.68
C THR A 243 -13.50 -20.94 15.83
N THR A 244 -13.05 -19.70 15.66
CA THR A 244 -13.27 -18.62 16.61
C THR A 244 -13.61 -17.36 15.81
N THR A 245 -14.87 -16.92 15.87
CA THR A 245 -15.35 -15.72 15.15
C THR A 245 -14.69 -14.41 15.60
N SER A 246 -13.73 -14.48 16.55
CA SER A 246 -13.08 -13.34 17.15
C SER A 246 -11.64 -13.10 16.67
N ASP A 247 -11.03 -14.01 15.92
CA ASP A 247 -9.63 -13.90 15.53
C ASP A 247 -9.46 -13.84 14.02
N PHE A 248 -8.77 -12.79 13.56
CA PHE A 248 -8.44 -12.60 12.16
C PHE A 248 -6.96 -12.85 11.93
N HIS A 249 -6.66 -13.46 10.80
CA HIS A 249 -5.30 -13.55 10.28
C HIS A 249 -5.16 -12.59 9.11
N PHE A 250 -4.22 -11.68 9.19
CA PHE A 250 -3.89 -10.76 8.12
C PHE A 250 -2.59 -11.19 7.45
N VAL A 251 -2.66 -11.30 6.14
CA VAL A 251 -1.50 -11.63 5.32
C VAL A 251 -1.20 -10.45 4.41
N ARG A 252 0.02 -9.96 4.45
CA ARG A 252 0.51 -8.97 3.51
C ARG A 252 1.65 -9.52 2.69
N ASP A 253 1.52 -9.37 1.41
CA ASP A 253 2.54 -9.72 0.44
C ASP A 253 3.07 -8.44 -0.20
N THR A 254 4.37 -8.23 -0.11
CA THR A 254 5.04 -7.12 -0.75
C THR A 254 6.04 -7.65 -1.74
N ASN A 255 5.91 -7.24 -2.99
CA ASN A 255 6.87 -7.51 -4.03
C ASN A 255 7.58 -6.22 -4.44
N SER A 256 8.83 -6.30 -4.84
CA SER A 256 9.59 -5.14 -5.27
C SER A 256 10.41 -5.45 -6.50
N ILE A 257 10.46 -4.48 -7.41
CA ILE A 257 11.21 -4.54 -8.66
C ILE A 257 12.25 -3.43 -8.64
N PHE A 258 13.51 -3.79 -8.78
CA PHE A 258 14.61 -2.85 -8.92
C PHE A 258 14.95 -2.64 -10.40
N CYS A 259 14.86 -1.39 -10.88
CA CYS A 259 15.10 -1.04 -12.28
C CYS A 259 16.55 -0.56 -12.47
N PHE A 260 17.41 -1.42 -12.99
CA PHE A 260 18.79 -1.10 -13.31
C PHE A 260 18.95 -0.71 -14.79
N ARG A 261 19.67 0.38 -15.07
CA ARG A 261 19.87 0.93 -16.42
C ARG A 261 21.36 1.21 -16.66
N PRO A 262 22.11 0.20 -17.16
CA PRO A 262 23.57 0.32 -17.32
C PRO A 262 23.98 1.34 -18.37
N ASP A 263 23.11 1.67 -19.32
CA ASP A 263 23.33 2.69 -20.36
C ASP A 263 23.12 4.13 -19.88
N ARG A 264 22.59 4.32 -18.65
CA ARG A 264 22.24 5.62 -18.09
C ARG A 264 23.31 6.12 -17.13
N LYS A 265 24.41 6.68 -17.66
CA LYS A 265 25.55 7.20 -16.88
C LYS A 265 25.18 8.41 -16.01
N GLU A 266 24.12 9.12 -16.33
CA GLU A 266 23.59 10.23 -15.53
C GLU A 266 23.01 9.77 -14.18
N ILE A 267 22.64 8.49 -14.05
CA ILE A 267 22.15 7.94 -12.79
C ILE A 267 23.36 7.52 -11.95
N LYS A 268 23.64 8.27 -10.89
CA LYS A 268 24.75 7.99 -9.99
C LYS A 268 24.51 6.67 -9.23
N ASP A 269 25.57 5.91 -9.01
CA ASP A 269 25.53 4.64 -8.23
C ASP A 269 24.90 4.83 -6.84
N GLU A 270 25.08 6.02 -6.25
CA GLU A 270 24.47 6.36 -4.97
C GLU A 270 22.93 6.33 -5.03
N MET A 271 22.32 6.80 -6.11
CA MET A 271 20.86 6.78 -6.28
C MET A 271 20.34 5.36 -6.41
N TYR A 272 21.04 4.50 -7.13
CA TYR A 272 20.73 3.08 -7.17
C TYR A 272 20.82 2.41 -5.79
N LYS A 273 21.86 2.70 -5.01
CA LYS A 273 22.02 2.18 -3.64
C LYS A 273 20.88 2.64 -2.73
N LYS A 274 20.47 3.92 -2.81
CA LYS A 274 19.35 4.46 -2.05
C LYS A 274 18.03 3.79 -2.42
N ALA A 275 17.73 3.68 -3.71
CA ALA A 275 16.53 3.02 -4.21
C ALA A 275 16.49 1.52 -3.82
N TYR A 276 17.61 0.82 -3.97
CA TYR A 276 17.72 -0.57 -3.59
C TYR A 276 17.48 -0.78 -2.08
N LYS A 277 18.05 0.08 -1.22
CA LYS A 277 17.83 0.03 0.22
C LYS A 277 16.36 0.20 0.59
N ILE A 278 15.64 1.10 -0.09
CA ILE A 278 14.19 1.28 0.08
C ILE A 278 13.44 0.00 -0.33
N LEU A 279 13.71 -0.54 -1.51
CA LEU A 279 13.03 -1.74 -2.02
C LEU A 279 13.32 -2.97 -1.15
N TYR A 280 14.55 -3.11 -0.69
CA TYR A 280 15.00 -4.17 0.21
C TYR A 280 14.26 -4.17 1.54
N SER A 281 13.86 -2.98 2.05
CA SER A 281 13.12 -2.88 3.29
C SER A 281 11.71 -3.52 3.21
N PHE A 282 11.16 -3.64 2.01
CA PHE A 282 9.87 -4.30 1.76
C PHE A 282 10.06 -5.76 1.35
N ASN A 283 11.06 -6.04 0.54
CA ASN A 283 11.36 -7.38 0.07
C ASN A 283 12.89 -7.59 0.02
N PRO A 284 13.45 -8.51 0.85
CA PRO A 284 14.90 -8.79 0.86
C PRO A 284 15.45 -9.33 -0.45
N SER A 285 14.58 -9.75 -1.37
CA SER A 285 14.95 -10.29 -2.68
C SER A 285 14.17 -9.58 -3.80
N PRO A 286 14.43 -8.29 -4.05
CA PRO A 286 13.75 -7.58 -5.13
C PRO A 286 14.08 -8.20 -6.48
N THR A 287 13.08 -8.29 -7.34
CA THR A 287 13.28 -8.69 -8.73
C THR A 287 14.12 -7.62 -9.43
N MET A 288 15.23 -8.01 -10.04
CA MET A 288 16.06 -7.10 -10.81
C MET A 288 15.61 -7.05 -12.27
N LEU A 289 15.21 -5.86 -12.71
CA LEU A 289 14.85 -5.55 -14.09
C LEU A 289 15.99 -4.74 -14.72
N THR A 290 16.70 -5.31 -15.70
CA THR A 290 17.74 -4.60 -16.42
C THR A 290 17.18 -4.05 -17.73
N ILE A 291 17.27 -2.72 -17.90
CA ILE A 291 16.76 -2.00 -19.07
C ILE A 291 17.94 -1.30 -19.76
N GLU A 292 18.17 -1.60 -21.04
CA GLU A 292 19.21 -1.00 -21.85
C GLU A 292 18.69 -0.68 -23.24
N GLY A 293 19.04 0.48 -23.80
CA GLY A 293 18.57 0.94 -25.10
C GLY A 293 17.04 1.04 -25.20
N GLY A 294 16.34 1.27 -24.06
CA GLY A 294 14.88 1.32 -24.00
C GLY A 294 14.21 -0.05 -24.12
N LYS A 295 14.94 -1.15 -23.92
CA LYS A 295 14.42 -2.53 -23.94
C LYS A 295 14.79 -3.24 -22.67
N ILE A 296 13.94 -4.16 -22.24
CA ILE A 296 14.23 -5.08 -21.13
C ILE A 296 15.20 -6.14 -21.67
N ILE A 297 16.39 -6.26 -21.05
CA ILE A 297 17.42 -7.22 -21.46
C ILE A 297 17.56 -8.39 -20.49
N SER A 298 17.18 -8.22 -19.23
CA SER A 298 17.15 -9.34 -18.28
C SER A 298 16.19 -9.09 -17.11
N ILE A 299 15.67 -10.19 -16.58
CA ILE A 299 14.86 -10.24 -15.36
C ILE A 299 15.48 -11.34 -14.49
N ASN A 300 15.99 -10.95 -13.35
CA ASN A 300 16.64 -11.90 -12.44
C ASN A 300 16.05 -11.75 -11.03
N ASN A 301 15.55 -12.85 -10.49
CA ASN A 301 15.31 -12.95 -9.05
C ASN A 301 16.67 -13.26 -8.42
N ARG A 302 17.35 -12.27 -7.87
CA ARG A 302 18.59 -12.49 -7.14
C ARG A 302 18.29 -12.58 -5.64
N THR A 303 18.56 -13.74 -5.07
CA THR A 303 18.92 -13.87 -3.66
C THR A 303 20.36 -13.32 -3.55
N ILE A 304 20.53 -12.20 -2.88
CA ILE A 304 21.86 -11.68 -2.51
C ILE A 304 22.26 -12.28 -1.18
#